data_3b917cbf2f558e8f1bcf7ac08f4eac62
#
_entry.id   3b917cbf2f558e8f1bcf7ac08f4eac62
#
_cell.length_a   1.000
_cell.length_b   1.000
_cell.length_c   1.000
_cell.angle_alpha   90.00
_cell.angle_beta   90.00
_cell.angle_gamma   90.00
#
_symmetry.space_group_name_H-M   'P 1'
#
loop_
_entity.id
_entity.type
_entity.pdbx_description
1 polymer ?
#
loop_
_entity_poly.entity_id
_entity_poly.type
_entity_poly.pdbx_seq_one_letter_code
_entity_poly.pdbx_strand_id
1 'polypeptide(L)'
;ASFLQDICHREDPTRPVTCGMDQVTCVLANGFAAMIDVPGLNYRAHRYVESYETLPQNIVLGSETASTVSSRGVYKFPVQKGASVMYDDHQCSGYDVECCSWSNLPDEDFALSDDYDWTIGQFVWTGFDYLGEPSPYSTDSWPSHSSVFGIIDLASLPKDRFYLYRSLWNLSLIHI
;
A
#
# COMPACT_ATOMS: atom_id res chain seq x y z
N ALA A 1 16.66 -13.15 -10.05
CA ALA A 1 15.42 -12.64 -10.64
C ALA A 1 15.14 -13.28 -11.99
N SER A 2 16.03 -13.11 -13.01
CA SER A 2 15.80 -13.60 -14.38
C SER A 2 15.37 -15.07 -14.44
N PHE A 3 16.06 -15.97 -13.75
CA PHE A 3 15.69 -17.40 -13.73
C PHE A 3 14.25 -17.66 -13.26
N LEU A 4 13.77 -16.94 -12.23
CA LEU A 4 12.40 -17.11 -11.76
C LEU A 4 11.40 -16.49 -12.74
N GLN A 5 11.72 -15.36 -13.34
CA GLN A 5 10.90 -14.75 -14.37
C GLN A 5 10.80 -15.65 -15.61
N ASP A 6 11.91 -16.27 -16.04
CA ASP A 6 11.91 -17.24 -17.14
C ASP A 6 11.00 -18.45 -16.86
N ILE A 7 10.93 -18.90 -15.60
CA ILE A 7 9.98 -19.95 -15.21
C ILE A 7 8.54 -19.45 -15.36
N CYS A 8 8.24 -18.25 -14.85
CA CYS A 8 6.89 -17.69 -14.97
C CYS A 8 6.46 -17.55 -16.43
N HIS A 9 7.33 -17.02 -17.30
CA HIS A 9 7.06 -16.88 -18.74
C HIS A 9 6.89 -18.23 -19.45
N ARG A 10 7.60 -19.25 -19.01
CA ARG A 10 7.43 -20.59 -19.58
C ARG A 10 6.11 -21.22 -19.20
N GLU A 11 5.65 -21.01 -17.96
CA GLU A 11 4.40 -21.57 -17.45
C GLU A 11 3.16 -20.75 -17.90
N ASP A 12 3.31 -19.43 -17.98
CA ASP A 12 2.29 -18.52 -18.51
C ASP A 12 2.92 -17.35 -19.30
N PRO A 13 3.09 -17.50 -20.61
CA PRO A 13 3.68 -16.46 -21.46
C PRO A 13 2.72 -15.27 -21.73
N THR A 14 1.51 -15.29 -21.21
CA THR A 14 0.49 -14.29 -21.51
C THR A 14 0.45 -13.13 -20.51
N ARG A 15 1.16 -13.25 -19.38
CA ARG A 15 1.16 -12.26 -18.32
C ARG A 15 2.57 -11.78 -18.00
N PRO A 16 2.74 -10.45 -17.75
CA PRO A 16 3.99 -9.92 -17.25
C PRO A 16 4.24 -10.36 -15.80
N VAL A 17 5.51 -10.39 -15.43
CA VAL A 17 5.96 -10.73 -14.08
C VAL A 17 6.28 -9.47 -13.30
N THR A 18 5.80 -9.37 -12.09
CA THR A 18 6.14 -8.33 -11.13
C THR A 18 6.69 -8.92 -9.84
N CYS A 19 7.36 -8.09 -9.06
CA CYS A 19 7.84 -8.41 -7.73
C CYS A 19 7.78 -7.15 -6.86
N GLY A 20 7.27 -7.26 -5.64
CA GLY A 20 7.27 -6.17 -4.68
C GLY A 20 8.68 -5.85 -4.18
N MET A 21 9.06 -4.57 -4.23
CA MET A 21 10.39 -4.09 -3.88
C MET A 21 10.29 -2.91 -2.91
N ASP A 22 10.79 -3.10 -1.69
CA ASP A 22 10.85 -2.05 -0.66
C ASP A 22 12.15 -1.24 -0.70
N GLN A 23 13.29 -1.91 -0.98
CA GLN A 23 14.62 -1.32 -0.96
C GLN A 23 15.00 -0.71 -2.32
N VAL A 24 14.29 0.34 -2.72
CA VAL A 24 14.40 0.93 -4.08
C VAL A 24 15.83 1.26 -4.46
N THR A 25 16.60 1.90 -3.58
CA THR A 25 18.02 2.21 -3.84
C THR A 25 18.84 0.97 -4.20
N CYS A 26 18.64 -0.12 -3.46
CA CYS A 26 19.37 -1.37 -3.69
C CYS A 26 18.98 -2.03 -5.02
N VAL A 27 17.67 -2.10 -5.32
CA VAL A 27 17.20 -2.80 -6.53
C VAL A 27 17.48 -2.02 -7.82
N LEU A 28 17.57 -0.69 -7.74
CA LEU A 28 18.06 0.14 -8.85
C LEU A 28 19.57 -0.06 -9.06
N ALA A 29 20.36 0.02 -7.98
CA ALA A 29 21.82 -0.06 -8.06
C ALA A 29 22.34 -1.44 -8.51
N ASN A 30 21.69 -2.53 -8.14
CA ASN A 30 22.12 -3.89 -8.49
C ASN A 30 21.46 -4.45 -9.77
N GLY A 31 20.60 -3.66 -10.44
CA GLY A 31 19.93 -4.01 -11.67
C GLY A 31 18.76 -5.00 -11.51
N PHE A 32 18.37 -5.36 -10.28
CA PHE A 32 17.26 -6.29 -10.05
C PHE A 32 15.94 -5.75 -10.65
N ALA A 33 15.61 -4.49 -10.38
CA ALA A 33 14.40 -3.87 -10.88
C ALA A 33 14.34 -3.78 -12.42
N ALA A 34 15.50 -3.62 -13.07
CA ALA A 34 15.59 -3.56 -14.53
C ALA A 34 15.35 -4.92 -15.22
N MET A 35 15.40 -6.04 -14.47
CA MET A 35 15.20 -7.38 -15.02
C MET A 35 13.74 -7.86 -14.96
N ILE A 36 12.90 -7.24 -14.13
CA ILE A 36 11.50 -7.60 -13.95
C ILE A 36 10.66 -6.90 -15.01
N ASP A 37 9.65 -7.57 -15.59
CA ASP A 37 8.80 -6.97 -16.63
C ASP A 37 8.11 -5.70 -16.15
N VAL A 38 7.57 -5.75 -14.93
CA VAL A 38 6.86 -4.64 -14.29
C VAL A 38 7.48 -4.38 -12.92
N PRO A 39 8.20 -3.27 -12.74
CA PRO A 39 8.73 -2.89 -11.43
C PRO A 39 7.61 -2.60 -10.44
N GLY A 40 7.50 -3.40 -9.38
CA GLY A 40 6.55 -3.22 -8.28
C GLY A 40 7.21 -2.56 -7.07
N LEU A 41 6.76 -1.39 -6.66
CA LEU A 41 7.30 -0.70 -5.49
C LEU A 41 6.34 -0.81 -4.30
N ASN A 42 6.92 -1.19 -3.15
CA ASN A 42 6.19 -1.21 -1.88
C ASN A 42 6.41 0.10 -1.14
N TYR A 43 5.35 0.88 -0.92
CA TYR A 43 5.30 2.10 -0.08
C TYR A 43 6.26 3.24 -0.44
N ARG A 44 6.90 3.24 -1.54
CA ARG A 44 7.92 4.26 -1.89
C ARG A 44 7.39 5.27 -2.91
N ALA A 45 6.19 5.80 -2.68
CA ALA A 45 5.54 6.78 -3.55
C ALA A 45 6.48 7.90 -4.00
N HIS A 46 7.27 8.47 -3.08
CA HIS A 46 8.26 9.51 -3.35
C HIS A 46 9.43 9.09 -4.26
N ARG A 47 9.55 7.79 -4.59
CA ARG A 47 10.60 7.25 -5.45
C ARG A 47 10.10 6.83 -6.83
N TYR A 48 8.81 7.05 -7.12
CA TYR A 48 8.21 6.60 -8.39
C TYR A 48 8.82 7.32 -9.59
N VAL A 49 8.98 8.64 -9.53
CA VAL A 49 9.60 9.44 -10.60
C VAL A 49 11.02 8.98 -10.88
N GLU A 50 11.86 8.83 -9.85
CA GLU A 50 13.24 8.33 -9.99
C GLU A 50 13.25 6.94 -10.62
N SER A 51 12.36 6.06 -10.21
CA SER A 51 12.29 4.70 -10.76
C SER A 51 11.86 4.70 -12.23
N TYR A 52 10.88 5.51 -12.58
CA TYR A 52 10.45 5.72 -13.96
C TYR A 52 11.61 6.22 -14.87
N GLU A 53 12.36 7.22 -14.41
CA GLU A 53 13.45 7.81 -15.16
C GLU A 53 14.68 6.87 -15.29
N THR A 54 14.87 5.98 -14.32
CA THR A 54 16.05 5.11 -14.26
C THR A 54 15.81 3.76 -14.95
N LEU A 55 14.59 3.24 -14.90
CA LEU A 55 14.28 1.88 -15.35
C LEU A 55 13.88 1.85 -16.84
N PRO A 56 14.38 0.83 -17.59
CA PRO A 56 14.11 0.73 -19.02
C PRO A 56 12.63 0.44 -19.37
N GLN A 57 11.85 -0.05 -18.41
CA GLN A 57 10.45 -0.35 -18.60
C GLN A 57 9.59 0.91 -18.75
N ASN A 58 10.00 2.03 -18.17
CA ASN A 58 9.26 3.30 -18.13
C ASN A 58 7.82 3.15 -17.63
N ILE A 59 7.62 2.27 -16.66
CA ILE A 59 6.37 2.07 -15.93
C ILE A 59 6.66 1.76 -14.47
N VAL A 60 5.72 2.03 -13.58
CA VAL A 60 5.78 1.68 -12.15
C VAL A 60 4.44 1.15 -11.68
N LEU A 61 4.47 0.08 -10.92
CA LEU A 61 3.31 -0.49 -10.22
C LEU A 61 3.46 -0.28 -8.71
N GLY A 62 2.42 0.19 -8.04
CA GLY A 62 2.34 0.15 -6.59
C GLY A 62 2.00 -1.27 -6.12
N SER A 63 2.99 -2.10 -5.87
CA SER A 63 2.79 -3.51 -5.49
C SER A 63 2.29 -3.68 -4.06
N GLU A 64 2.60 -2.74 -3.16
CA GLU A 64 1.94 -2.52 -1.89
C GLU A 64 1.87 -1.02 -1.64
N THR A 65 0.67 -0.47 -1.43
CA THR A 65 0.48 0.97 -1.25
C THR A 65 -0.21 1.29 0.05
N ALA A 66 -0.15 2.53 0.46
CA ALA A 66 -0.73 3.11 1.65
C ALA A 66 -0.25 2.46 2.96
N SER A 67 -0.80 1.35 3.40
CA SER A 67 -0.67 0.83 4.77
C SER A 67 -1.12 1.84 5.83
N THR A 68 -2.21 2.52 5.54
CA THR A 68 -2.87 3.45 6.46
C THR A 68 -3.44 2.67 7.63
N VAL A 69 -3.28 3.17 8.82
CA VAL A 69 -3.77 2.53 10.05
C VAL A 69 -5.11 3.13 10.47
N SER A 70 -6.09 2.29 10.79
CA SER A 70 -7.38 2.75 11.33
C SER A 70 -8.11 1.65 12.11
N SER A 71 -8.79 2.04 13.17
CA SER A 71 -9.73 1.21 13.91
C SER A 71 -11.15 1.61 13.57
N ARG A 72 -12.00 0.65 13.18
CA ARG A 72 -13.38 0.94 12.76
C ARG A 72 -14.18 1.60 13.87
N GLY A 73 -14.79 2.75 13.56
CA GLY A 73 -15.69 3.47 14.48
C GLY A 73 -15.00 4.19 15.64
N VAL A 74 -13.68 4.32 15.61
CA VAL A 74 -12.90 5.07 16.60
C VAL A 74 -12.45 6.39 15.98
N TYR A 75 -12.71 7.51 16.66
CA TYR A 75 -12.35 8.84 16.16
C TYR A 75 -11.59 9.59 17.23
N LYS A 76 -10.34 9.94 16.93
CA LYS A 76 -9.41 10.63 17.83
C LYS A 76 -9.32 12.11 17.49
N PHE A 77 -9.18 12.92 18.50
CA PHE A 77 -9.06 14.38 18.39
C PHE A 77 -7.90 14.90 19.23
N PRO A 78 -7.18 15.95 18.76
CA PRO A 78 -7.34 16.59 17.46
C PRO A 78 -6.91 15.67 16.32
N VAL A 79 -7.50 15.84 15.15
CA VAL A 79 -7.10 15.09 13.93
C VAL A 79 -5.68 15.50 13.53
N GLN A 80 -4.79 14.51 13.35
CA GLN A 80 -3.40 14.72 12.98
C GLN A 80 -3.09 13.93 11.68
N LYS A 81 -2.93 14.64 10.58
CA LYS A 81 -2.65 14.01 9.28
C LYS A 81 -1.20 13.54 9.19
N GLY A 82 -1.00 12.32 8.70
CA GLY A 82 0.31 11.73 8.44
C GLY A 82 1.09 11.34 9.69
N ALA A 83 0.46 11.39 10.87
CA ALA A 83 1.12 11.04 12.11
C ALA A 83 1.06 9.53 12.37
N SER A 84 2.18 8.98 12.84
CA SER A 84 2.22 7.66 13.47
C SER A 84 1.96 7.84 14.97
N VAL A 85 0.69 7.91 15.34
CA VAL A 85 0.30 8.18 16.72
C VAL A 85 0.03 6.87 17.46
N MET A 86 0.57 6.77 18.67
CA MET A 86 0.33 5.65 19.58
C MET A 86 -0.61 6.11 20.69
N TYR A 87 -1.73 5.42 20.82
CA TYR A 87 -2.74 5.72 21.84
C TYR A 87 -2.76 4.65 22.94
N ASP A 88 -3.00 5.05 24.17
CA ASP A 88 -2.99 4.14 25.36
C ASP A 88 -4.06 3.05 25.25
N ASP A 89 -5.14 3.30 24.54
CA ASP A 89 -6.21 2.32 24.29
C ASP A 89 -5.91 1.36 23.13
N HIS A 90 -4.74 1.45 22.52
CA HIS A 90 -4.31 0.64 21.37
C HIS A 90 -5.28 0.67 20.17
N GLN A 91 -5.98 1.79 19.97
CA GLN A 91 -6.85 2.03 18.82
C GLN A 91 -6.30 3.16 17.97
N CYS A 92 -6.45 3.06 16.65
CA CYS A 92 -6.10 4.13 15.71
C CYS A 92 -7.33 4.93 15.31
N SER A 93 -7.14 6.17 14.85
CA SER A 93 -8.26 6.97 14.36
C SER A 93 -8.87 6.37 13.09
N GLY A 94 -10.21 6.36 13.01
CA GLY A 94 -10.95 5.88 11.84
C GLY A 94 -10.94 6.85 10.64
N TYR A 95 -10.35 8.04 10.78
CA TYR A 95 -10.34 9.07 9.73
C TYR A 95 -9.39 8.82 8.55
N ASP A 96 -8.64 7.72 8.54
CA ASP A 96 -7.62 7.42 7.50
C ASP A 96 -6.56 8.51 7.30
N VAL A 97 -6.15 9.13 8.39
CA VAL A 97 -5.16 10.20 8.42
C VAL A 97 -3.86 9.79 9.12
N GLU A 98 -3.80 8.58 9.61
CA GLU A 98 -2.66 8.02 10.35
C GLU A 98 -1.97 6.93 9.52
N CYS A 99 -0.66 6.88 9.58
CA CYS A 99 0.15 5.88 8.89
C CYS A 99 1.38 5.51 9.72
N CYS A 100 2.03 4.41 9.40
CA CYS A 100 3.34 4.08 9.95
C CYS A 100 4.43 4.99 9.36
N SER A 101 5.59 5.07 10.02
CA SER A 101 6.71 5.92 9.58
C SER A 101 7.27 5.54 8.19
N TRP A 102 7.01 4.33 7.73
CA TRP A 102 7.47 3.77 6.47
C TRP A 102 6.39 3.74 5.38
N SER A 103 5.15 4.05 5.74
CA SER A 103 3.98 4.03 4.87
C SER A 103 3.51 5.44 4.51
N ASN A 104 2.43 5.56 3.78
CA ASN A 104 1.86 6.83 3.34
C ASN A 104 0.32 6.78 3.41
N LEU A 105 -0.30 7.89 3.10
CA LEU A 105 -1.75 8.00 3.02
C LEU A 105 -2.27 7.71 1.61
N PRO A 106 -3.52 7.25 1.46
CA PRO A 106 -4.08 6.88 0.16
C PRO A 106 -4.08 8.02 -0.86
N ASP A 107 -4.26 9.26 -0.42
CA ASP A 107 -4.28 10.43 -1.30
C ASP A 107 -2.95 10.63 -2.06
N GLU A 108 -1.81 10.23 -1.49
CA GLU A 108 -0.52 10.28 -2.17
C GLU A 108 -0.43 9.26 -3.31
N ASP A 109 -0.92 8.04 -3.10
CA ASP A 109 -0.93 6.99 -4.13
C ASP A 109 -1.90 7.32 -5.27
N PHE A 110 -3.06 7.86 -4.95
CA PHE A 110 -4.04 8.28 -5.96
C PHE A 110 -3.54 9.47 -6.78
N ALA A 111 -2.91 10.46 -6.15
CA ALA A 111 -2.31 11.58 -6.87
C ALA A 111 -1.27 11.12 -7.89
N LEU A 112 -0.41 10.15 -7.55
CA LEU A 112 0.55 9.58 -8.49
C LEU A 112 -0.11 8.87 -9.67
N SER A 113 -1.20 8.16 -9.42
CA SER A 113 -1.95 7.47 -10.48
C SER A 113 -2.69 8.45 -11.41
N ASP A 114 -3.16 9.57 -10.86
CA ASP A 114 -3.88 10.60 -11.61
C ASP A 114 -2.93 11.54 -12.38
N ASP A 115 -1.77 11.83 -11.80
CA ASP A 115 -0.80 12.78 -12.38
C ASP A 115 0.13 12.14 -13.43
N TYR A 116 0.31 10.82 -13.39
CA TYR A 116 1.30 10.12 -14.22
C TYR A 116 0.76 8.87 -14.91
N ASP A 117 0.58 8.95 -16.22
CA ASP A 117 0.09 7.84 -17.08
C ASP A 117 0.95 6.56 -17.04
N TRP A 118 2.22 6.68 -16.64
CA TRP A 118 3.13 5.55 -16.51
C TRP A 118 2.99 4.81 -15.17
N THR A 119 2.17 5.30 -14.24
CA THR A 119 1.77 4.57 -13.04
C THR A 119 0.60 3.66 -13.38
N ILE A 120 0.86 2.37 -13.53
CA ILE A 120 -0.10 1.42 -14.12
C ILE A 120 -1.11 0.82 -13.14
N GLY A 121 -1.10 1.28 -11.90
CA GLY A 121 -2.05 0.89 -10.87
C GLY A 121 -1.40 0.60 -9.53
N GLN A 122 -2.24 0.11 -8.59
CA GLN A 122 -1.80 -0.15 -7.23
C GLN A 122 -2.52 -1.33 -6.59
N PHE A 123 -1.83 -1.99 -5.66
CA PHE A 123 -2.38 -2.99 -4.75
C PHE A 123 -2.25 -2.49 -3.33
N VAL A 124 -3.38 -2.21 -2.70
CA VAL A 124 -3.40 -1.64 -1.35
C VAL A 124 -3.06 -2.69 -0.30
N TRP A 125 -2.17 -2.36 0.62
CA TRP A 125 -1.96 -3.12 1.83
C TRP A 125 -2.86 -2.58 2.96
N THR A 126 -3.95 -3.24 3.36
CA THR A 126 -4.36 -4.55 2.83
C THR A 126 -5.88 -4.66 2.83
N GLY A 127 -6.44 -5.69 2.22
CA GLY A 127 -7.89 -5.89 2.14
C GLY A 127 -8.54 -6.09 3.50
N PHE A 128 -7.92 -6.88 4.38
CA PHE A 128 -8.46 -7.22 5.71
C PHE A 128 -7.42 -6.98 6.79
N ASP A 129 -7.88 -6.62 8.00
CA ASP A 129 -7.05 -6.77 9.19
C ASP A 129 -6.70 -8.24 9.38
N TYR A 130 -5.53 -8.53 9.95
CA TYR A 130 -5.05 -9.89 10.15
C TYR A 130 -4.32 -10.03 11.49
N LEU A 131 -4.36 -11.22 12.06
CA LEU A 131 -3.68 -11.56 13.30
C LEU A 131 -2.17 -11.72 13.10
N GLY A 132 -1.40 -11.47 14.14
CA GLY A 132 0.02 -11.75 14.20
C GLY A 132 0.96 -10.59 13.89
N GLU A 133 0.45 -9.46 13.39
CA GLU A 133 1.21 -8.24 13.16
C GLU A 133 0.44 -7.04 13.73
N PRO A 134 0.58 -6.72 15.01
CA PRO A 134 -0.21 -5.70 15.68
C PRO A 134 0.26 -4.26 15.37
N SER A 135 0.53 -3.94 14.13
CA SER A 135 0.92 -2.60 13.69
C SER A 135 -0.25 -1.61 13.76
N PRO A 136 0.01 -0.35 14.18
CA PRO A 136 1.31 0.26 14.46
C PRO A 136 1.92 -0.10 15.81
N TYR A 137 1.21 -0.84 16.63
CA TYR A 137 1.65 -1.30 17.96
C TYR A 137 2.62 -2.48 17.84
N SER A 138 3.37 -2.75 18.92
CA SER A 138 4.27 -3.90 18.97
C SER A 138 3.58 -5.15 19.50
N THR A 139 4.22 -6.31 19.36
CA THR A 139 3.77 -7.59 19.91
C THR A 139 3.65 -7.58 21.44
N ASP A 140 4.37 -6.68 22.10
CA ASP A 140 4.33 -6.52 23.56
C ASP A 140 3.19 -5.61 24.05
N SER A 141 2.42 -5.03 23.13
CA SER A 141 1.33 -4.09 23.42
C SER A 141 -0.01 -4.82 23.56
N TRP A 142 -0.07 -5.88 24.41
CA TRP A 142 -1.34 -6.51 24.71
C TRP A 142 -2.36 -5.51 25.26
N PRO A 143 -3.63 -5.53 24.82
CA PRO A 143 -4.28 -6.58 24.03
C PRO A 143 -4.20 -6.43 22.52
N SER A 144 -3.40 -5.54 21.97
CA SER A 144 -3.22 -5.42 20.53
C SER A 144 -2.60 -6.69 19.95
N HIS A 145 -3.28 -7.37 19.07
CA HIS A 145 -2.85 -8.66 18.50
C HIS A 145 -3.13 -8.78 17.00
N SER A 146 -3.68 -7.73 16.42
CA SER A 146 -4.07 -7.65 15.01
C SER A 146 -3.44 -6.42 14.35
N SER A 147 -3.13 -6.54 13.07
CA SER A 147 -2.90 -5.36 12.24
C SER A 147 -4.16 -4.51 12.18
N VAL A 148 -4.00 -3.23 11.89
CA VAL A 148 -5.10 -2.29 11.63
C VAL A 148 -5.00 -1.65 10.24
N PHE A 149 -4.30 -2.31 9.33
CA PHE A 149 -4.10 -1.88 7.93
C PHE A 149 -5.30 -2.17 7.03
N GLY A 150 -6.17 -3.10 7.42
CA GLY A 150 -7.27 -3.57 6.59
C GLY A 150 -8.23 -2.47 6.15
N ILE A 151 -8.73 -2.57 4.92
CA ILE A 151 -9.89 -1.83 4.44
C ILE A 151 -11.16 -2.34 5.14
N ILE A 152 -11.13 -3.62 5.51
CA ILE A 152 -12.17 -4.36 6.23
C ILE A 152 -11.56 -4.85 7.54
N ASP A 153 -12.31 -4.79 8.64
CA ASP A 153 -11.83 -5.26 9.94
C ASP A 153 -11.86 -6.80 10.09
N LEU A 154 -11.35 -7.30 11.23
CA LEU A 154 -11.36 -8.74 11.55
C LEU A 154 -12.75 -9.37 11.58
N ALA A 155 -13.78 -8.57 11.84
CA ALA A 155 -15.18 -9.04 11.85
C ALA A 155 -15.84 -9.01 10.46
N SER A 156 -15.06 -8.75 9.41
CA SER A 156 -15.52 -8.59 8.03
C SER A 156 -16.44 -7.38 7.82
N LEU A 157 -16.29 -6.34 8.62
CA LEU A 157 -17.04 -5.10 8.50
C LEU A 157 -16.19 -4.01 7.86
N PRO A 158 -16.75 -3.23 6.89
CA PRO A 158 -16.00 -2.19 6.21
C PRO A 158 -15.64 -1.06 7.17
N LYS A 159 -14.40 -0.57 7.05
CA LYS A 159 -13.93 0.66 7.68
C LYS A 159 -14.26 1.87 6.80
N ASP A 160 -14.02 3.08 7.27
CA ASP A 160 -14.31 4.31 6.51
C ASP A 160 -13.55 4.35 5.18
N ARG A 161 -12.30 3.87 5.16
CA ARG A 161 -11.48 3.79 3.93
C ARG A 161 -12.05 2.83 2.87
N PHE A 162 -12.88 1.86 3.22
CA PHE A 162 -13.58 1.04 2.23
C PHE A 162 -14.41 1.93 1.29
N TYR A 163 -15.09 2.90 1.85
CA TYR A 163 -15.92 3.82 1.07
C TYR A 163 -15.08 4.82 0.28
N LEU A 164 -13.91 5.24 0.80
CA LEU A 164 -12.94 6.03 0.06
C LEU A 164 -12.46 5.28 -1.19
N TYR A 165 -11.93 4.08 -1.05
CA TYR A 165 -11.45 3.27 -2.18
C TYR A 165 -12.58 2.94 -3.16
N ARG A 166 -13.75 2.61 -2.64
CA ARG A 166 -14.93 2.38 -3.48
C ARG A 166 -15.31 3.61 -4.29
N SER A 167 -15.20 4.82 -3.72
CA SER A 167 -15.51 6.07 -4.44
C SER A 167 -14.53 6.39 -5.55
N LEU A 168 -13.27 5.99 -5.40
CA LEU A 168 -12.19 6.28 -6.36
C LEU A 168 -12.09 5.20 -7.46
N TRP A 169 -12.36 3.95 -7.13
CA TRP A 169 -12.23 2.84 -8.08
C TRP A 169 -13.54 2.43 -8.78
N ASN A 170 -14.68 2.89 -8.30
CA ASN A 170 -15.96 2.54 -8.89
C ASN A 170 -16.55 3.72 -9.67
N LEU A 171 -16.62 3.60 -10.98
CA LEU A 171 -17.16 4.62 -11.88
C LEU A 171 -18.66 4.96 -11.65
N SER A 172 -19.36 4.24 -10.79
CA SER A 172 -20.82 4.33 -10.62
C SER A 172 -21.30 4.92 -9.29
N LEU A 173 -20.47 5.64 -8.53
CA LEU A 173 -20.91 6.19 -7.22
C LEU A 173 -21.53 7.59 -7.27
N ILE A 174 -21.75 8.16 -8.45
CA ILE A 174 -22.36 9.49 -8.60
C ILE A 174 -23.85 9.50 -8.26
N HIS A 175 -24.44 8.37 -7.96
CA HIS A 175 -25.90 8.23 -7.76
C HIS A 175 -26.33 7.72 -6.37
N ILE A 176 -25.56 8.05 -5.33
CA ILE A 176 -26.05 7.83 -3.96
C ILE A 176 -26.35 9.16 -3.30
#